data_65a86c53fb74cf3f0f59378ecfb83a69
#
_entry.id   65a86c53fb74cf3f0f59378ecfb83a69
#
_cell.length_a   1.000
_cell.length_b   1.000
_cell.length_c   1.000
_cell.angle_alpha   90.00
_cell.angle_beta   90.00
_cell.angle_gamma   90.00
#
_symmetry.space_group_name_H-M   'P 1'
#
loop_
_entity.id
_entity.type
_entity.pdbx_description
1 polymer ?
#
loop_
_entity_poly.entity_id
_entity_poly.type
_entity_poly.pdbx_seq_one_letter_code
_entity_poly.pdbx_strand_id
1 'polypeptide(L)'
;MDKNEFLEIYDLEPQDLKDLGINWVDLYNILQDYKKSIDIYDARLTYVANVLRQHPKIHSVKTRVKDPKRLLQKLVRKTPNRREKYGDNFNFNIQNYKDEITDIMGIRAIHIFKDDWEEIHQFITNKWDVIETVANIREGDNVTTFEEKSIPVRSRVSGYRSVHYLIKYGSGYESSTIEIQVRTIFEEGYGEIDHQLRYSHDDDIP
;
A
#
# COMPACT_ATOMS: atom_id res chain seq x y z
N MET A 1 9.05 -2.38 -27.11
CA MET A 1 8.30 -3.46 -26.39
C MET A 1 6.95 -3.60 -27.09
N ASP A 2 6.67 -4.76 -27.61
CA ASP A 2 5.35 -5.07 -28.17
C ASP A 2 4.38 -5.53 -27.06
N LYS A 3 3.12 -5.79 -27.45
CA LYS A 3 2.07 -6.17 -26.50
C LYS A 3 2.37 -7.50 -25.80
N ASN A 4 2.84 -8.50 -26.54
CA ASN A 4 3.03 -9.85 -25.98
C ASN A 4 4.20 -9.87 -25.00
N GLU A 5 5.32 -9.25 -25.40
CA GLU A 5 6.48 -9.04 -24.52
C GLU A 5 6.09 -8.29 -23.23
N PHE A 6 5.23 -7.25 -23.34
CA PHE A 6 4.74 -6.50 -22.18
C PHE A 6 3.91 -7.39 -21.22
N LEU A 7 2.98 -8.17 -21.77
CA LEU A 7 2.11 -9.03 -20.96
C LEU A 7 2.93 -10.12 -20.24
N GLU A 8 3.90 -10.73 -20.94
CA GLU A 8 4.79 -11.74 -20.37
C GLU A 8 5.66 -11.19 -19.24
N ILE A 9 6.36 -10.06 -19.46
CA ILE A 9 7.24 -9.43 -18.45
C ILE A 9 6.47 -9.06 -17.19
N TYR A 10 5.24 -8.54 -17.34
CA TYR A 10 4.45 -8.06 -16.21
C TYR A 10 3.43 -9.06 -15.69
N ASP A 11 3.46 -10.31 -16.24
CA ASP A 11 2.59 -11.41 -15.81
C ASP A 11 1.12 -10.99 -15.80
N LEU A 12 0.67 -10.55 -16.96
CA LEU A 12 -0.68 -10.09 -17.21
C LEU A 12 -1.35 -11.01 -18.22
N GLU A 13 -2.47 -11.59 -17.84
CA GLU A 13 -3.24 -12.47 -18.73
C GLU A 13 -3.93 -11.66 -19.84
N PRO A 14 -3.71 -12.01 -21.13
CA PRO A 14 -4.36 -11.33 -22.26
C PRO A 14 -5.88 -11.33 -22.16
N GLN A 15 -6.44 -12.41 -21.58
CA GLN A 15 -7.88 -12.57 -21.41
C GLN A 15 -8.45 -11.60 -20.36
N ASP A 16 -7.75 -11.39 -19.25
CA ASP A 16 -8.17 -10.42 -18.23
C ASP A 16 -8.28 -9.02 -18.80
N LEU A 17 -7.30 -8.60 -19.60
CA LEU A 17 -7.36 -7.29 -20.25
C LEU A 17 -8.54 -7.19 -21.23
N LYS A 18 -8.82 -8.26 -21.98
CA LYS A 18 -9.92 -8.31 -22.93
C LYS A 18 -11.28 -8.25 -22.23
N ASP A 19 -11.47 -9.08 -21.22
CA ASP A 19 -12.73 -9.20 -20.48
C ASP A 19 -13.08 -7.91 -19.74
N LEU A 20 -12.05 -7.23 -19.22
CA LEU A 20 -12.18 -5.91 -18.59
C LEU A 20 -12.13 -4.75 -19.57
N GLY A 21 -11.93 -4.98 -20.88
CA GLY A 21 -11.80 -3.91 -21.87
C GLY A 21 -10.66 -2.93 -21.56
N ILE A 22 -9.57 -3.43 -20.95
CA ILE A 22 -8.40 -2.61 -20.61
C ILE A 22 -7.47 -2.52 -21.80
N ASN A 23 -7.12 -1.27 -22.19
CA ASN A 23 -6.13 -1.05 -23.23
C ASN A 23 -4.71 -1.19 -22.66
N TRP A 24 -3.92 -2.15 -23.17
CA TRP A 24 -2.54 -2.35 -22.74
C TRP A 24 -1.66 -1.11 -22.93
N VAL A 25 -1.97 -0.23 -23.88
CA VAL A 25 -1.24 1.01 -24.12
C VAL A 25 -1.37 1.97 -22.94
N ASP A 26 -2.54 2.01 -22.29
CA ASP A 26 -2.72 2.82 -21.09
C ASP A 26 -1.88 2.30 -19.93
N LEU A 27 -1.82 0.98 -19.75
CA LEU A 27 -0.94 0.35 -18.77
C LEU A 27 0.54 0.61 -19.06
N TYR A 28 0.93 0.55 -20.33
CA TYR A 28 2.30 0.87 -20.74
C TYR A 28 2.66 2.33 -20.45
N ASN A 29 1.76 3.27 -20.77
CA ASN A 29 1.96 4.69 -20.48
C ASN A 29 2.08 4.97 -18.97
N ILE A 30 1.22 4.33 -18.16
CA ILE A 30 1.32 4.37 -16.69
C ILE A 30 2.69 3.85 -16.24
N LEU A 31 3.13 2.71 -16.77
CA LEU A 31 4.43 2.15 -16.44
C LEU A 31 5.59 3.10 -16.73
N GLN A 32 5.56 3.78 -17.89
CA GLN A 32 6.61 4.74 -18.26
C GLN A 32 6.63 5.96 -17.33
N ASP A 33 5.45 6.51 -16.98
CA ASP A 33 5.33 7.59 -16.02
C ASP A 33 5.79 7.16 -14.61
N TYR A 34 5.39 5.97 -14.19
CA TYR A 34 5.76 5.39 -12.91
C TYR A 34 7.28 5.22 -12.78
N LYS A 35 7.93 4.61 -13.78
CA LYS A 35 9.39 4.38 -13.77
C LYS A 35 10.19 5.68 -13.65
N LYS A 36 9.74 6.77 -14.26
CA LYS A 36 10.37 8.10 -14.10
C LYS A 36 10.25 8.68 -12.69
N SER A 37 9.29 8.21 -11.92
CA SER A 37 8.99 8.74 -10.58
C SER A 37 9.63 7.92 -9.45
N ILE A 38 10.22 6.75 -9.72
CA ILE A 38 10.73 5.82 -8.68
C ILE A 38 11.76 6.48 -7.78
N ASP A 39 12.74 7.17 -8.34
CA ASP A 39 13.81 7.82 -7.58
C ASP A 39 13.26 8.93 -6.65
N ILE A 40 12.25 9.66 -7.14
CA ILE A 40 11.56 10.70 -6.34
C ILE A 40 10.78 10.05 -5.20
N TYR A 41 10.12 8.93 -5.45
CA TYR A 41 9.40 8.19 -4.41
C TYR A 41 10.34 7.64 -3.34
N ASP A 42 11.48 7.09 -3.73
CA ASP A 42 12.49 6.61 -2.78
C ASP A 42 13.07 7.74 -1.92
N ALA A 43 13.37 8.89 -2.51
CA ALA A 43 13.84 10.07 -1.78
C ALA A 43 12.79 10.57 -0.76
N ARG A 44 11.50 10.60 -1.13
CA ARG A 44 10.39 10.97 -0.23
C ARG A 44 10.25 9.98 0.92
N LEU A 45 10.29 8.69 0.63
CA LEU A 45 10.26 7.61 1.64
C LEU A 45 11.45 7.72 2.60
N THR A 46 12.63 7.96 2.09
CA THR A 46 13.85 8.14 2.89
C THR A 46 13.71 9.28 3.88
N TYR A 47 13.17 10.43 3.45
CA TYR A 47 12.92 11.57 4.33
C TYR A 47 11.94 11.21 5.45
N VAL A 48 10.77 10.67 5.11
CA VAL A 48 9.74 10.31 6.11
C VAL A 48 10.25 9.23 7.07
N ALA A 49 10.96 8.23 6.55
CA ALA A 49 11.58 7.19 7.37
C ALA A 49 12.61 7.75 8.37
N ASN A 50 13.41 8.72 7.95
CA ASN A 50 14.39 9.36 8.85
C ASN A 50 13.70 10.16 9.95
N VAL A 51 12.57 10.80 9.67
CA VAL A 51 11.76 11.48 10.69
C VAL A 51 11.15 10.46 11.67
N LEU A 52 10.60 9.35 11.18
CA LEU A 52 10.05 8.28 12.03
C LEU A 52 11.11 7.67 12.96
N ARG A 53 12.33 7.43 12.46
CA ARG A 53 13.45 6.88 13.26
C ARG A 53 13.87 7.78 14.46
N GLN A 54 13.48 9.05 14.47
CA GLN A 54 13.75 9.95 15.61
C GLN A 54 12.86 9.63 16.82
N HIS A 55 11.75 8.91 16.64
CA HIS A 55 10.85 8.58 17.73
C HIS A 55 11.41 7.41 18.57
N PRO A 56 11.58 7.54 19.89
CA PRO A 56 12.28 6.57 20.73
C PRO A 56 11.57 5.21 20.82
N LYS A 57 10.25 5.17 20.57
CA LYS A 57 9.45 3.94 20.58
C LYS A 57 9.49 3.19 19.25
N ILE A 58 10.02 3.77 18.19
CA ILE A 58 10.18 3.09 16.90
C ILE A 58 11.52 2.37 16.88
N HIS A 59 11.46 1.04 16.89
CA HIS A 59 12.63 0.16 16.87
C HIS A 59 13.32 0.16 15.49
N SER A 60 12.53 0.04 14.42
CA SER A 60 13.05 0.03 13.06
C SER A 60 12.03 0.54 12.03
N VAL A 61 12.53 1.01 10.90
CA VAL A 61 11.71 1.51 9.79
C VAL A 61 12.18 0.87 8.49
N LYS A 62 11.27 0.23 7.78
CA LYS A 62 11.46 -0.31 6.42
C LYS A 62 10.69 0.55 5.42
N THR A 63 11.26 0.80 4.26
CA THR A 63 10.62 1.52 3.16
C THR A 63 10.44 0.62 1.94
N ARG A 64 9.43 0.89 1.15
CA ARG A 64 9.19 0.18 -0.09
C ARG A 64 8.49 1.08 -1.10
N VAL A 65 9.10 1.26 -2.27
CA VAL A 65 8.40 1.68 -3.49
C VAL A 65 7.76 0.43 -4.11
N LYS A 66 6.53 0.52 -4.55
CA LYS A 66 5.80 -0.61 -5.11
C LYS A 66 6.50 -1.13 -6.37
N ASP A 67 6.65 -2.45 -6.47
CA ASP A 67 7.20 -3.08 -7.66
C ASP A 67 6.33 -2.79 -8.90
N PRO A 68 6.92 -2.46 -10.07
CA PRO A 68 6.18 -2.12 -11.29
C PRO A 68 5.22 -3.22 -11.77
N LYS A 69 5.63 -4.50 -11.69
CA LYS A 69 4.79 -5.65 -12.03
C LYS A 69 3.56 -5.69 -11.12
N ARG A 70 3.79 -5.58 -9.80
CA ARG A 70 2.70 -5.57 -8.81
C ARG A 70 1.80 -4.34 -8.92
N LEU A 71 2.32 -3.20 -9.40
CA LEU A 71 1.49 -2.03 -9.71
C LEU A 71 0.51 -2.36 -10.83
N LEU A 72 1.01 -2.85 -11.97
CA LEU A 72 0.18 -3.17 -13.13
C LEU A 72 -0.88 -4.24 -12.82
N GLN A 73 -0.50 -5.32 -12.16
CA GLN A 73 -1.44 -6.36 -11.69
C GLN A 73 -2.52 -5.77 -10.76
N LYS A 74 -2.14 -4.84 -9.88
CA LYS A 74 -3.11 -4.17 -9.01
C LYS A 74 -4.08 -3.27 -9.77
N LEU A 75 -3.63 -2.57 -10.81
CA LEU A 75 -4.51 -1.77 -11.67
C LEU A 75 -5.56 -2.65 -12.34
N VAL A 76 -5.14 -3.75 -12.98
CA VAL A 76 -6.06 -4.72 -13.59
C VAL A 76 -7.08 -5.22 -12.58
N ARG A 77 -6.62 -5.75 -11.45
CA ARG A 77 -7.48 -6.30 -10.39
C ARG A 77 -8.45 -5.29 -9.78
N LYS A 78 -8.06 -4.01 -9.71
CA LYS A 78 -8.91 -2.95 -9.13
C LYS A 78 -9.90 -2.33 -10.11
N THR A 79 -9.75 -2.56 -11.40
CA THR A 79 -10.62 -1.97 -12.42
C THR A 79 -12.11 -2.23 -12.17
N PRO A 80 -12.59 -3.47 -11.83
CA PRO A 80 -14.01 -3.71 -11.55
C PRO A 80 -14.54 -2.83 -10.41
N ASN A 81 -13.85 -2.80 -9.27
CA ASN A 81 -14.28 -1.99 -8.11
C ASN A 81 -14.29 -0.48 -8.42
N ARG A 82 -13.42 -0.02 -9.32
CA ARG A 82 -13.40 1.37 -9.74
C ARG A 82 -14.54 1.72 -10.67
N ARG A 83 -14.96 0.77 -11.50
CA ARG A 83 -16.15 0.91 -12.34
C ARG A 83 -17.43 0.93 -11.52
N GLU A 84 -17.53 0.12 -10.47
CA GLU A 84 -18.65 0.22 -9.51
C GLU A 84 -18.76 1.62 -8.89
N LYS A 85 -17.62 2.26 -8.61
CA LYS A 85 -17.57 3.58 -7.97
C LYS A 85 -17.79 4.74 -8.93
N TYR A 86 -17.20 4.67 -10.14
CA TYR A 86 -17.09 5.81 -11.06
C TYR A 86 -17.85 5.61 -12.38
N GLY A 87 -18.47 4.44 -12.58
CA GLY A 87 -19.18 4.06 -13.80
C GLY A 87 -18.35 3.18 -14.73
N ASP A 88 -19.03 2.44 -15.63
CA ASP A 88 -18.47 1.39 -16.48
C ASP A 88 -17.35 1.88 -17.43
N ASN A 89 -17.36 3.18 -17.75
CA ASN A 89 -16.36 3.79 -18.63
C ASN A 89 -15.03 4.11 -17.91
N PHE A 90 -14.93 3.87 -16.60
CA PHE A 90 -13.70 4.14 -15.89
C PHE A 90 -12.56 3.24 -16.40
N ASN A 91 -11.42 3.84 -16.69
CA ASN A 91 -10.15 3.16 -16.94
C ASN A 91 -9.02 3.90 -16.24
N PHE A 92 -8.04 3.15 -15.76
CA PHE A 92 -6.80 3.72 -15.26
C PHE A 92 -6.00 4.38 -16.38
N ASN A 93 -5.44 5.54 -16.10
CA ASN A 93 -4.58 6.29 -16.98
C ASN A 93 -3.53 7.09 -16.17
N ILE A 94 -2.64 7.82 -16.87
CA ILE A 94 -1.56 8.59 -16.23
C ILE A 94 -2.06 9.71 -15.31
N GLN A 95 -3.30 10.18 -15.48
CA GLN A 95 -3.88 11.27 -14.69
C GLN A 95 -4.47 10.78 -13.38
N ASN A 96 -4.94 9.52 -13.30
CA ASN A 96 -5.71 9.04 -12.16
C ASN A 96 -5.05 7.91 -11.34
N TYR A 97 -4.08 7.19 -11.89
CA TYR A 97 -3.57 5.99 -11.19
C TYR A 97 -2.90 6.31 -9.85
N LYS A 98 -2.26 7.49 -9.71
CA LYS A 98 -1.58 7.90 -8.46
C LYS A 98 -2.56 8.18 -7.33
N ASP A 99 -3.73 8.70 -7.66
CA ASP A 99 -4.78 9.00 -6.68
C ASP A 99 -5.51 7.72 -6.24
N GLU A 100 -5.68 6.78 -7.16
CA GLU A 100 -6.42 5.55 -6.92
C GLU A 100 -5.58 4.42 -6.29
N ILE A 101 -4.26 4.48 -6.42
CA ILE A 101 -3.31 3.52 -5.86
C ILE A 101 -2.50 4.20 -4.74
N THR A 102 -3.03 4.16 -3.55
CA THR A 102 -2.50 4.87 -2.37
C THR A 102 -1.30 4.20 -1.70
N ASP A 103 -0.94 2.96 -2.08
CA ASP A 103 0.16 2.18 -1.54
C ASP A 103 1.38 2.10 -2.49
N ILE A 104 1.56 3.11 -3.34
CA ILE A 104 2.74 3.26 -4.20
C ILE A 104 4.00 3.40 -3.34
N MET A 105 3.91 4.22 -2.32
CA MET A 105 4.94 4.44 -1.32
C MET A 105 4.51 3.86 0.02
N GLY A 106 5.26 2.90 0.54
CA GLY A 106 4.96 2.23 1.80
C GLY A 106 6.10 2.33 2.80
N ILE A 107 5.75 2.54 4.07
CA ILE A 107 6.67 2.53 5.21
C ILE A 107 6.11 1.56 6.25
N ARG A 108 6.99 0.74 6.83
CA ARG A 108 6.68 -0.05 8.02
C ARG A 108 7.46 0.53 9.19
N ALA A 109 6.76 1.08 10.17
CA ALA A 109 7.29 1.54 11.44
C ALA A 109 7.07 0.44 12.48
N ILE A 110 8.16 -0.19 12.90
CA ILE A 110 8.13 -1.37 13.76
C ILE A 110 8.48 -0.95 15.18
N HIS A 111 7.66 -1.33 16.16
CA HIS A 111 7.88 -1.10 17.57
C HIS A 111 7.92 -2.43 18.35
N ILE A 112 8.29 -2.41 19.63
CA ILE A 112 8.45 -3.63 20.44
C ILE A 112 7.20 -3.92 21.27
N PHE A 113 6.78 -2.97 22.10
CA PHE A 113 5.68 -3.15 23.01
C PHE A 113 4.37 -2.62 22.44
N LYS A 114 3.28 -3.38 22.60
CA LYS A 114 1.97 -3.03 22.03
C LYS A 114 1.49 -1.65 22.45
N ASP A 115 1.73 -1.27 23.71
CA ASP A 115 1.27 -0.01 24.27
C ASP A 115 2.02 1.22 23.72
N ASP A 116 3.22 1.04 23.14
CA ASP A 116 3.99 2.11 22.49
C ASP A 116 3.28 2.70 21.26
N TRP A 117 2.29 1.99 20.71
CA TRP A 117 1.52 2.44 19.58
C TRP A 117 0.84 3.80 19.80
N GLU A 118 0.35 4.10 21.00
CA GLU A 118 -0.35 5.35 21.26
C GLU A 118 0.55 6.58 21.13
N GLU A 119 1.79 6.50 21.62
CA GLU A 119 2.76 7.58 21.46
C GLU A 119 3.16 7.76 19.99
N ILE A 120 3.32 6.64 19.26
CA ILE A 120 3.62 6.64 17.82
C ILE A 120 2.45 7.23 17.02
N HIS A 121 1.21 6.89 17.39
CA HIS A 121 -0.01 7.46 16.79
C HIS A 121 -0.02 8.98 16.94
N GLN A 122 0.18 9.49 18.15
CA GLN A 122 0.25 10.93 18.42
C GLN A 122 1.36 11.60 17.62
N PHE A 123 2.53 10.97 17.53
CA PHE A 123 3.65 11.49 16.76
C PHE A 123 3.30 11.62 15.27
N ILE A 124 2.72 10.59 14.68
CA ILE A 124 2.35 10.59 13.25
C ILE A 124 1.29 11.66 12.98
N THR A 125 0.22 11.71 13.78
CA THR A 125 -0.91 12.63 13.58
C THR A 125 -0.53 14.11 13.83
N ASN A 126 0.46 14.36 14.68
CA ASN A 126 0.99 15.70 14.89
C ASN A 126 1.97 16.14 13.81
N LYS A 127 2.62 15.20 13.13
CA LYS A 127 3.70 15.49 12.17
C LYS A 127 3.24 15.63 10.74
N TRP A 128 2.19 14.91 10.34
CA TRP A 128 1.70 14.87 8.97
C TRP A 128 0.18 15.07 8.89
N ASP A 129 -0.25 15.52 7.72
CA ASP A 129 -1.67 15.55 7.34
C ASP A 129 -2.12 14.11 7.05
N VAL A 130 -2.88 13.52 7.99
CA VAL A 130 -3.37 12.14 7.92
C VAL A 130 -4.75 12.13 7.26
N ILE A 131 -4.82 11.54 6.06
CA ILE A 131 -6.04 11.43 5.25
C ILE A 131 -6.95 10.31 5.78
N GLU A 132 -6.35 9.19 6.16
CA GLU A 132 -7.05 7.99 6.62
C GLU A 132 -6.21 7.26 7.68
N THR A 133 -6.88 6.76 8.71
CA THR A 133 -6.31 5.81 9.67
C THR A 133 -7.22 4.60 9.77
N VAL A 134 -6.65 3.39 9.72
CA VAL A 134 -7.41 2.12 9.86
C VAL A 134 -6.62 1.14 10.71
N ALA A 135 -7.27 0.59 11.72
CA ALA A 135 -6.72 -0.50 12.53
C ALA A 135 -7.12 -1.86 11.94
N ASN A 136 -6.15 -2.64 11.50
CA ASN A 136 -6.36 -4.04 11.15
C ASN A 136 -6.09 -4.90 12.39
N ILE A 137 -7.05 -5.72 12.76
CA ILE A 137 -7.04 -6.56 13.95
C ILE A 137 -7.42 -7.99 13.61
N ARG A 138 -7.12 -8.91 14.51
CA ARG A 138 -7.68 -10.26 14.47
C ARG A 138 -9.08 -10.24 15.09
N GLU A 139 -9.97 -11.09 14.64
CA GLU A 139 -11.28 -11.31 15.27
C GLU A 139 -11.11 -11.67 16.76
N GLY A 140 -11.88 -10.98 17.62
CA GLY A 140 -11.81 -11.13 19.08
C GLY A 140 -10.75 -10.28 19.81
N ASP A 141 -9.95 -9.49 19.09
CA ASP A 141 -9.05 -8.51 19.73
C ASP A 141 -9.85 -7.39 20.42
N ASN A 142 -9.27 -6.80 21.47
CA ASN A 142 -9.84 -5.62 22.12
C ASN A 142 -9.73 -4.40 21.18
N VAL A 143 -10.85 -3.73 20.94
CA VAL A 143 -10.98 -2.59 20.04
C VAL A 143 -11.12 -1.24 20.75
N THR A 144 -11.29 -1.23 22.07
CA THR A 144 -11.64 -0.06 22.89
C THR A 144 -10.76 1.15 22.59
N THR A 145 -9.44 0.96 22.57
CA THR A 145 -8.48 2.06 22.31
C THR A 145 -8.67 2.68 20.93
N PHE A 146 -9.04 1.89 19.92
CA PHE A 146 -9.30 2.40 18.56
C PHE A 146 -10.64 3.13 18.50
N GLU A 147 -11.66 2.60 19.15
CA GLU A 147 -13.00 3.23 19.24
C GLU A 147 -12.94 4.58 19.95
N GLU A 148 -12.25 4.67 21.09
CA GLU A 148 -12.01 5.92 21.83
C GLU A 148 -11.34 7.01 20.97
N LYS A 149 -10.49 6.60 20.02
CA LYS A 149 -9.82 7.50 19.07
C LYS A 149 -10.57 7.66 17.74
N SER A 150 -11.78 7.09 17.63
CA SER A 150 -12.59 7.10 16.39
C SER A 150 -11.86 6.52 15.18
N ILE A 151 -11.00 5.52 15.39
CA ILE A 151 -10.26 4.85 14.33
C ILE A 151 -11.07 3.65 13.84
N PRO A 152 -11.44 3.60 12.54
CA PRO A 152 -12.11 2.46 11.95
C PRO A 152 -11.31 1.18 12.10
N VAL A 153 -12.01 0.11 12.49
CA VAL A 153 -11.42 -1.21 12.71
C VAL A 153 -11.83 -2.16 11.58
N ARG A 154 -10.86 -2.93 11.06
CA ARG A 154 -11.09 -3.98 10.07
C ARG A 154 -10.60 -5.32 10.61
N SER A 155 -11.51 -6.26 10.80
CA SER A 155 -11.15 -7.64 11.17
C SER A 155 -10.48 -8.37 9.99
N ARG A 156 -9.39 -9.09 10.29
CA ARG A 156 -8.62 -9.87 9.33
C ARG A 156 -8.63 -11.34 9.71
N VAL A 157 -9.22 -12.17 8.88
CA VAL A 157 -9.28 -13.63 9.05
C VAL A 157 -7.87 -14.23 9.14
N SER A 158 -6.91 -13.66 8.42
CA SER A 158 -5.50 -14.08 8.47
C SER A 158 -4.81 -13.84 9.81
N GLY A 159 -5.43 -13.11 10.74
CA GLY A 159 -4.79 -12.71 11.99
C GLY A 159 -3.79 -11.55 11.84
N TYR A 160 -3.72 -10.92 10.67
CA TYR A 160 -2.88 -9.75 10.42
C TYR A 160 -3.28 -8.57 11.30
N ARG A 161 -2.30 -7.96 11.96
CA ARG A 161 -2.48 -6.79 12.82
C ARG A 161 -1.54 -5.68 12.42
N SER A 162 -2.07 -4.48 12.29
CA SER A 162 -1.30 -3.25 12.07
C SER A 162 -2.23 -2.04 12.07
N VAL A 163 -1.72 -0.88 12.40
CA VAL A 163 -2.44 0.38 12.16
C VAL A 163 -1.86 1.05 10.91
N HIS A 164 -2.71 1.29 9.93
CA HIS A 164 -2.35 1.93 8.67
C HIS A 164 -2.73 3.40 8.71
N TYR A 165 -1.80 4.25 8.33
CA TYR A 165 -1.98 5.68 8.15
C TYR A 165 -1.72 6.01 6.69
N LEU A 166 -2.64 6.71 6.06
CA LEU A 166 -2.42 7.32 4.76
C LEU A 166 -2.12 8.79 4.99
N ILE A 167 -0.88 9.21 4.78
CA ILE A 167 -0.46 10.60 4.95
C ILE A 167 -0.33 11.30 3.59
N LYS A 168 -0.62 12.60 3.59
CA LYS A 168 -0.35 13.46 2.44
C LYS A 168 1.08 13.99 2.54
N TYR A 169 1.83 13.88 1.45
CA TYR A 169 3.19 14.40 1.34
C TYR A 169 3.29 15.37 0.18
N GLY A 170 3.84 16.56 0.46
CA GLY A 170 3.94 17.63 -0.52
C GLY A 170 2.64 18.44 -0.67
N SER A 171 2.63 19.36 -1.61
CA SER A 171 1.50 20.26 -1.88
C SER A 171 1.29 20.46 -3.38
N GLY A 172 0.08 20.85 -3.75
CA GLY A 172 -0.29 21.11 -5.14
C GLY A 172 -0.10 19.89 -6.04
N TYR A 173 0.42 20.11 -7.25
CA TYR A 173 0.64 19.07 -8.26
C TYR A 173 1.70 18.02 -7.90
N GLU A 174 2.56 18.31 -6.94
CA GLU A 174 3.56 17.37 -6.43
C GLU A 174 3.07 16.56 -5.22
N SER A 175 1.82 16.75 -4.84
CA SER A 175 1.20 16.00 -3.75
C SER A 175 1.19 14.49 -4.06
N SER A 176 1.51 13.70 -3.07
CA SER A 176 1.46 12.23 -3.15
C SER A 176 1.02 11.66 -1.81
N THR A 177 0.65 10.40 -1.79
CA THR A 177 0.29 9.68 -0.57
C THR A 177 1.38 8.70 -0.19
N ILE A 178 1.60 8.55 1.12
CA ILE A 178 2.49 7.54 1.69
C ILE A 178 1.67 6.73 2.70
N GLU A 179 1.69 5.41 2.57
CA GLU A 179 1.10 4.50 3.55
C GLU A 179 2.14 4.19 4.63
N ILE A 180 1.84 4.53 5.90
CA ILE A 180 2.64 4.13 7.06
C ILE A 180 1.90 3.00 7.77
N GLN A 181 2.53 1.84 7.89
CA GLN A 181 2.04 0.67 8.63
C GLN A 181 2.79 0.57 9.94
N VAL A 182 2.09 0.79 11.06
CA VAL A 182 2.63 0.67 12.41
C VAL A 182 2.26 -0.70 12.96
N ARG A 183 3.24 -1.48 13.42
CA ARG A 183 3.05 -2.81 13.97
C ARG A 183 4.20 -3.21 14.89
N THR A 184 3.95 -4.19 15.75
CA THR A 184 5.01 -4.77 16.57
C THR A 184 5.97 -5.63 15.76
N ILE A 185 7.14 -5.91 16.31
CA ILE A 185 8.13 -6.82 15.69
C ILE A 185 7.57 -8.23 15.49
N PHE A 186 6.69 -8.70 16.38
CA PHE A 186 6.05 -10.02 16.25
C PHE A 186 5.01 -10.04 15.13
N GLU A 187 4.26 -8.96 14.96
CA GLU A 187 3.29 -8.79 13.89
C GLU A 187 3.99 -8.64 12.52
N GLU A 188 5.16 -7.98 12.50
CA GLU A 188 6.01 -7.95 11.31
C GLU A 188 6.50 -9.34 10.92
N GLY A 189 7.05 -10.10 11.88
CA GLY A 189 7.51 -11.47 11.66
C GLY A 189 6.38 -12.39 11.18
N TYR A 190 5.23 -12.32 11.84
CA TYR A 190 4.05 -13.07 11.42
C TYR A 190 3.60 -12.71 9.99
N GLY A 191 3.54 -11.41 9.68
CA GLY A 191 3.13 -10.95 8.35
C GLY A 191 4.09 -11.36 7.23
N GLU A 192 5.40 -11.41 7.49
CA GLU A 192 6.38 -11.88 6.52
C GLU A 192 6.25 -13.41 6.28
N ILE A 193 6.03 -14.19 7.33
CA ILE A 193 5.82 -15.64 7.21
C ILE A 193 4.51 -15.93 6.46
N ASP A 194 3.39 -15.29 6.84
CA ASP A 194 2.09 -15.45 6.17
C ASP A 194 2.18 -15.09 4.68
N HIS A 195 2.92 -14.03 4.36
CA HIS A 195 3.16 -13.62 2.99
C HIS A 195 3.96 -14.67 2.19
N GLN A 196 5.04 -15.19 2.77
CA GLN A 196 5.84 -16.23 2.10
C GLN A 196 5.05 -17.52 1.90
N LEU A 197 4.31 -17.97 2.91
CA LEU A 197 3.51 -19.20 2.81
C LEU A 197 2.39 -19.09 1.76
N ARG A 198 1.76 -17.94 1.62
CA ARG A 198 0.70 -17.74 0.59
C ARG A 198 1.26 -17.65 -0.81
N TYR A 199 2.43 -17.06 -1.00
CA TYR A 199 3.05 -16.91 -2.32
C TYR A 199 3.86 -18.14 -2.74
N SER A 200 4.33 -18.99 -1.81
CA SER A 200 4.97 -20.27 -2.14
C SER A 200 3.96 -21.38 -2.45
N HIS A 201 2.69 -21.20 -2.17
CA HIS A 201 1.65 -22.16 -2.51
C HIS A 201 0.97 -21.91 -3.87
N ASP A 202 1.20 -20.78 -4.52
CA ASP A 202 0.71 -20.54 -5.88
C ASP A 202 1.55 -21.26 -6.97
N ASP A 203 2.76 -21.74 -6.62
CA ASP A 203 3.66 -22.43 -7.56
C ASP A 203 3.71 -23.96 -7.41
N ASP A 204 3.10 -24.56 -6.37
CA ASP A 204 3.24 -25.99 -6.05
C ASP A 204 1.95 -26.66 -5.56
N ILE A 205 0.88 -26.62 -6.33
CA ILE A 205 -0.23 -27.58 -6.15
C ILE A 205 -0.52 -28.27 -7.49
N PRO A 206 -0.26 -29.62 -7.60
CA PRO A 206 -0.59 -30.39 -8.77
C PRO A 206 -2.11 -30.51 -8.96
#